data_ab33619c0ba8dfdb72d16874c2638caf
#
_entry.id   ab33619c0ba8dfdb72d16874c2638caf
#
_cell.length_a   1.000
_cell.length_b   1.000
_cell.length_c   1.000
_cell.angle_alpha   90.00
_cell.angle_beta   90.00
_cell.angle_gamma   90.00
#
_symmetry.space_group_name_H-M   'P 1'
#
loop_
_entity.id
_entity.type
_entity.pdbx_description
1 polymer ?
#
loop_
_entity_poly.entity_id
_entity_poly.type
_entity_poly.pdbx_seq_one_letter_code
_entity_poly.pdbx_strand_id
1 'polypeptide(L)'
;DRRLLVGTKRGAFLFDDGRWTPLYQGMETNAMNDLVKDTRGRVYAATDRGVFYLSSEQALPLFPSEDHFGNEPTIRQIHQWAIDYAEVSPDKIRNWRALAGKRALLPDFSVGLDRADGEFYHWDTGSNPDTLIKGKDLLNWDVSLSWDLGDLIWSTDQTTIDSRSKLMVELREDVLDQVTRLYFERRRLQVELTAADSLEPPVQFDRQLRVEELTALLDAFTGGKF
;
A
#
# COMPACT_ATOMS: atom_id res chain seq x y z
N ASP A 1 -5.26 25.41 -39.03
CA ASP A 1 -4.51 24.61 -38.03
C ASP A 1 -3.33 25.44 -37.54
N ARG A 2 -3.43 25.95 -36.32
CA ARG A 2 -2.31 26.66 -35.66
C ARG A 2 -1.58 25.72 -34.72
N ARG A 3 -0.71 24.90 -35.31
CA ARG A 3 0.22 24.07 -34.53
C ARG A 3 1.50 24.86 -34.31
N LEU A 4 1.91 25.00 -33.05
CA LEU A 4 3.16 25.66 -32.68
C LEU A 4 4.16 24.61 -32.19
N LEU A 5 5.32 24.58 -32.79
CA LEU A 5 6.41 23.71 -32.40
C LEU A 5 7.51 24.56 -31.71
N VAL A 6 7.89 24.15 -30.52
CA VAL A 6 8.85 24.88 -29.68
C VAL A 6 9.97 23.95 -29.23
N GLY A 7 11.22 24.33 -29.56
CA GLY A 7 12.44 23.73 -29.04
C GLY A 7 12.94 24.48 -27.80
N THR A 8 13.31 23.75 -26.79
CA THR A 8 13.89 24.31 -25.56
C THR A 8 15.12 23.51 -25.12
N LYS A 9 15.88 24.02 -24.15
CA LYS A 9 16.98 23.25 -23.51
C LYS A 9 16.50 22.02 -22.75
N ARG A 10 15.18 21.80 -22.61
CA ARG A 10 14.56 20.69 -21.90
C ARG A 10 13.74 19.77 -22.81
N GLY A 11 13.79 19.97 -24.14
CA GLY A 11 13.10 19.16 -25.12
C GLY A 11 12.32 19.96 -26.14
N ALA A 12 11.71 19.27 -27.11
CA ALA A 12 10.78 19.81 -28.07
C ALA A 12 9.34 19.59 -27.62
N PHE A 13 8.47 20.55 -27.89
CA PHE A 13 7.06 20.49 -27.53
C PHE A 13 6.20 20.96 -28.69
N LEU A 14 5.09 20.26 -28.90
CA LEU A 14 4.05 20.64 -29.85
C LEU A 14 2.86 21.19 -29.06
N PHE A 15 2.43 22.39 -29.42
CA PHE A 15 1.14 22.95 -28.98
C PHE A 15 0.10 22.75 -30.07
N ASP A 16 -0.93 21.99 -29.76
CA ASP A 16 -2.06 21.72 -30.64
C ASP A 16 -3.34 21.72 -29.82
N ASP A 17 -4.36 22.39 -30.28
CA ASP A 17 -5.71 22.47 -29.65
C ASP A 17 -5.69 22.73 -28.13
N GLY A 18 -4.86 23.69 -27.69
CA GLY A 18 -4.77 24.10 -26.29
C GLY A 18 -3.93 23.19 -25.39
N ARG A 19 -3.27 22.18 -25.94
CA ARG A 19 -2.42 21.22 -25.17
C ARG A 19 -1.01 21.22 -25.65
N TRP A 20 -0.07 21.03 -24.69
CA TRP A 20 1.35 20.82 -24.96
C TRP A 20 1.67 19.35 -24.95
N THR A 21 2.25 18.85 -26.04
CA THR A 21 2.71 17.46 -26.15
C THR A 21 4.23 17.44 -26.29
N PRO A 22 4.96 16.70 -25.46
CA PRO A 22 6.41 16.55 -25.59
C PRO A 22 6.76 15.68 -26.79
N LEU A 23 7.80 16.10 -27.56
CA LEU A 23 8.28 15.41 -28.77
C LEU A 23 9.72 14.90 -28.66
N TYR A 24 10.29 14.87 -27.46
CA TYR A 24 11.69 14.48 -27.25
C TYR A 24 11.89 13.02 -26.85
N GLN A 25 10.83 12.24 -26.81
CA GLN A 25 10.91 10.82 -26.47
C GLN A 25 11.66 10.05 -27.58
N GLY A 26 12.57 9.17 -27.18
CA GLY A 26 13.46 8.43 -28.08
C GLY A 26 14.72 9.19 -28.52
N MET A 27 14.92 10.42 -28.05
CA MET A 27 16.16 11.15 -28.25
C MET A 27 17.13 10.94 -27.08
N GLU A 28 18.42 10.81 -27.40
CA GLU A 28 19.49 10.65 -26.39
C GLU A 28 19.79 11.92 -25.61
N THR A 29 19.23 13.06 -26.02
CA THR A 29 19.39 14.35 -25.37
C THR A 29 18.14 15.20 -25.47
N ASN A 30 17.94 16.06 -24.49
CA ASN A 30 16.83 17.01 -24.45
C ASN A 30 17.20 18.42 -24.87
N ALA A 31 18.51 18.68 -25.08
CA ALA A 31 19.02 20.02 -25.43
C ALA A 31 18.80 20.29 -26.93
N MET A 32 17.74 21.05 -27.25
CA MET A 32 17.45 21.50 -28.63
C MET A 32 18.22 22.77 -28.95
N ASN A 33 18.96 22.75 -30.07
CA ASN A 33 19.61 23.92 -30.59
C ASN A 33 18.78 24.60 -31.67
N ASP A 34 18.08 23.82 -32.52
CA ASP A 34 17.22 24.36 -33.56
C ASP A 34 16.13 23.35 -33.95
N LEU A 35 15.00 23.82 -34.50
CA LEU A 35 13.92 23.05 -35.03
C LEU A 35 13.51 23.59 -36.42
N VAL A 36 13.54 22.72 -37.41
CA VAL A 36 13.19 23.07 -38.79
C VAL A 36 12.14 22.09 -39.33
N LYS A 37 11.17 22.63 -40.06
CA LYS A 37 10.20 21.86 -40.81
C LYS A 37 10.51 21.92 -42.30
N ASP A 38 10.63 20.77 -42.93
CA ASP A 38 10.88 20.71 -44.37
C ASP A 38 9.60 20.94 -45.21
N THR A 39 9.74 21.07 -46.50
CA THR A 39 8.62 21.25 -47.44
C THR A 39 7.68 20.07 -47.53
N ARG A 40 8.11 18.90 -47.02
CA ARG A 40 7.29 17.68 -46.94
C ARG A 40 6.60 17.50 -45.58
N GLY A 41 6.76 18.50 -44.69
CA GLY A 41 6.13 18.47 -43.37
C GLY A 41 6.89 17.71 -42.29
N ARG A 42 8.09 17.20 -42.58
CA ARG A 42 8.93 16.54 -41.60
C ARG A 42 9.63 17.57 -40.72
N VAL A 43 9.69 17.29 -39.43
CA VAL A 43 10.34 18.14 -38.44
C VAL A 43 11.71 17.57 -38.11
N TYR A 44 12.74 18.38 -38.21
CA TYR A 44 14.11 18.05 -37.81
C TYR A 44 14.47 18.83 -36.58
N ALA A 45 15.08 18.15 -35.60
CA ALA A 45 15.60 18.72 -34.38
C ALA A 45 17.14 18.62 -34.39
N ALA A 46 17.79 19.72 -34.38
CA ALA A 46 19.26 19.80 -34.18
C ALA A 46 19.54 19.84 -32.68
N THR A 47 20.37 18.92 -32.21
CA THR A 47 20.74 18.79 -30.80
C THR A 47 22.26 18.80 -30.65
N ASP A 48 22.77 18.79 -29.43
CA ASP A 48 24.17 18.63 -29.12
C ASP A 48 24.73 17.24 -29.47
N ARG A 49 23.85 16.23 -29.70
CA ARG A 49 24.24 14.86 -30.05
C ARG A 49 23.84 14.41 -31.43
N GLY A 50 23.40 15.34 -32.30
CA GLY A 50 23.05 15.04 -33.67
C GLY A 50 21.70 15.61 -34.10
N VAL A 51 21.29 15.23 -35.31
CA VAL A 51 20.04 15.66 -35.91
C VAL A 51 19.03 14.49 -35.84
N PHE A 52 17.93 14.72 -35.18
CA PHE A 52 16.80 13.81 -35.14
C PHE A 52 15.68 14.32 -36.04
N TYR A 53 14.90 13.42 -36.60
CA TYR A 53 13.71 13.80 -37.34
C TYR A 53 12.45 13.08 -36.86
N LEU A 54 11.34 13.80 -36.84
CA LEU A 54 10.04 13.26 -36.56
C LEU A 54 9.42 12.77 -37.86
N SER A 55 9.26 11.45 -38.02
CA SER A 55 8.52 10.91 -39.16
C SER A 55 7.02 11.00 -38.90
N SER A 56 6.30 11.59 -39.85
CA SER A 56 4.83 11.67 -39.76
C SER A 56 4.14 10.32 -39.98
N GLU A 57 4.86 9.33 -40.45
CA GLU A 57 4.32 7.98 -40.73
C GLU A 57 4.44 7.01 -39.55
N GLN A 58 5.18 7.37 -38.53
CA GLN A 58 5.32 6.55 -37.31
C GLN A 58 5.37 7.42 -36.07
N ALA A 59 4.37 8.26 -35.87
CA ALA A 59 3.95 8.50 -34.51
C ALA A 59 3.27 7.19 -34.05
N LEU A 60 4.07 6.19 -33.72
CA LEU A 60 3.61 5.20 -32.76
C LEU A 60 3.09 6.02 -31.58
N PRO A 61 1.85 5.81 -31.14
CA PRO A 61 1.40 6.39 -29.90
C PRO A 61 2.43 5.94 -28.86
N LEU A 62 3.25 6.86 -28.37
CA LEU A 62 4.39 6.64 -27.48
C LEU A 62 3.94 6.09 -26.12
N PHE A 63 2.65 6.06 -25.93
CA PHE A 63 1.92 5.22 -25.01
C PHE A 63 0.71 4.70 -25.77
N PRO A 64 0.40 3.40 -25.71
CA PRO A 64 -0.93 2.94 -26.05
C PRO A 64 -1.88 3.89 -25.32
N SER A 65 -2.74 4.58 -26.07
CA SER A 65 -3.77 5.42 -25.47
C SER A 65 -4.42 4.61 -24.35
N GLU A 66 -4.89 5.26 -23.29
CA GLU A 66 -5.60 4.57 -22.20
C GLU A 66 -6.68 3.61 -22.73
N ASP A 67 -7.16 3.84 -23.93
CA ASP A 67 -8.12 3.00 -24.67
C ASP A 67 -7.63 1.57 -24.98
N HIS A 68 -6.32 1.31 -25.14
CA HIS A 68 -5.82 -0.05 -25.34
C HIS A 68 -5.91 -0.92 -24.09
N PHE A 69 -6.01 -0.31 -22.92
CA PHE A 69 -6.08 -0.97 -21.62
C PHE A 69 -7.31 -0.54 -20.82
N GLY A 70 -8.31 0.05 -21.48
CA GLY A 70 -9.51 0.58 -20.84
C GLY A 70 -10.32 -0.42 -20.01
N ASN A 71 -10.15 -1.70 -20.29
CA ASN A 71 -10.79 -2.78 -19.53
C ASN A 71 -9.90 -3.31 -18.38
N GLU A 72 -8.66 -2.84 -18.23
CA GLU A 72 -7.79 -3.29 -17.17
C GLU A 72 -7.79 -2.34 -15.98
N PRO A 73 -7.66 -2.86 -14.77
CA PRO A 73 -7.65 -2.02 -13.57
C PRO A 73 -6.45 -1.06 -13.59
N THR A 74 -6.70 0.14 -13.10
CA THR A 74 -5.64 1.15 -12.94
C THR A 74 -4.70 0.77 -11.81
N ILE A 75 -3.46 1.25 -11.86
CA ILE A 75 -2.48 1.03 -10.78
C ILE A 75 -3.02 1.46 -9.41
N ARG A 76 -3.84 2.51 -9.33
CA ARG A 76 -4.46 2.95 -8.08
C ARG A 76 -5.44 1.94 -7.51
N GLN A 77 -6.24 1.30 -8.37
CA GLN A 77 -7.16 0.24 -7.94
C GLN A 77 -6.40 -0.98 -7.44
N ILE A 78 -5.34 -1.36 -8.14
CA ILE A 78 -4.49 -2.50 -7.75
C ILE A 78 -3.79 -2.21 -6.43
N HIS A 79 -3.24 -1.01 -6.23
CA HIS A 79 -2.67 -0.60 -4.96
C HIS A 79 -3.68 -0.69 -3.81
N GLN A 80 -4.92 -0.24 -4.03
CA GLN A 80 -5.96 -0.33 -3.02
C GLN A 80 -6.27 -1.79 -2.67
N TRP A 81 -6.44 -2.65 -3.68
CA TRP A 81 -6.70 -4.08 -3.45
C TRP A 81 -5.55 -4.77 -2.72
N ALA A 82 -4.30 -4.44 -3.06
CA ALA A 82 -3.13 -4.99 -2.39
C ALA A 82 -3.02 -4.53 -0.93
N ILE A 83 -3.28 -3.26 -0.64
CA ILE A 83 -3.34 -2.72 0.73
C ILE A 83 -4.44 -3.41 1.55
N ASP A 84 -5.61 -3.59 0.96
CA ASP A 84 -6.76 -4.22 1.61
C ASP A 84 -6.47 -5.71 1.88
N TYR A 85 -5.92 -6.41 0.90
CA TYR A 85 -5.58 -7.84 1.04
C TYR A 85 -4.47 -8.09 2.05
N ALA A 86 -3.41 -7.28 2.04
CA ALA A 86 -2.33 -7.35 3.01
C ALA A 86 -2.72 -6.82 4.41
N GLU A 87 -3.91 -6.23 4.56
CA GLU A 87 -4.41 -5.60 5.77
C GLU A 87 -3.50 -4.49 6.34
N VAL A 88 -2.79 -3.78 5.49
CA VAL A 88 -1.84 -2.71 5.89
C VAL A 88 -2.43 -1.29 5.75
N SER A 89 -3.74 -1.17 5.86
CA SER A 89 -4.45 0.10 5.76
C SER A 89 -4.09 1.04 6.93
N PRO A 90 -3.86 2.33 6.68
CA PRO A 90 -3.66 3.34 7.73
C PRO A 90 -4.82 3.44 8.71
N ASP A 91 -6.03 3.11 8.28
CA ASP A 91 -7.23 3.16 9.12
C ASP A 91 -7.20 2.12 10.24
N LYS A 92 -6.55 0.97 10.01
CA LYS A 92 -6.33 -0.05 11.04
C LYS A 92 -5.52 0.50 12.21
N ILE A 93 -4.47 1.27 11.94
CA ILE A 93 -3.63 1.90 12.96
C ILE A 93 -4.43 2.97 13.73
N ARG A 94 -5.21 3.78 13.02
CA ARG A 94 -6.09 4.79 13.65
C ARG A 94 -7.11 4.15 14.58
N ASN A 95 -7.72 3.05 14.15
CA ASN A 95 -8.67 2.30 14.95
C ASN A 95 -8.02 1.69 16.18
N TRP A 96 -6.81 1.13 16.08
CA TRP A 96 -6.08 0.62 17.23
C TRP A 96 -5.79 1.70 18.27
N ARG A 97 -5.32 2.89 17.83
CA ARG A 97 -5.09 4.03 18.73
C ARG A 97 -6.38 4.49 19.42
N ALA A 98 -7.47 4.55 18.68
CA ALA A 98 -8.77 4.91 19.24
C ALA A 98 -9.28 3.89 20.25
N LEU A 99 -9.07 2.58 19.99
CA LEU A 99 -9.45 1.50 20.91
C LEU A 99 -8.57 1.48 22.17
N ALA A 100 -7.25 1.72 22.04
CA ALA A 100 -6.35 1.82 23.19
C ALA A 100 -6.77 2.96 24.11
N GLY A 101 -7.12 4.13 23.56
CA GLY A 101 -7.65 5.24 24.35
C GLY A 101 -8.98 4.94 25.06
N LYS A 102 -9.86 4.15 24.41
CA LYS A 102 -11.12 3.73 25.03
C LYS A 102 -10.91 2.66 26.11
N ARG A 103 -9.94 1.76 25.92
CA ARG A 103 -9.60 0.73 26.90
C ARG A 103 -9.14 1.36 28.21
N ALA A 104 -8.34 2.43 28.15
CA ALA A 104 -7.88 3.14 29.34
C ALA A 104 -9.02 3.73 30.20
N LEU A 105 -10.22 3.87 29.66
CA LEU A 105 -11.40 4.32 30.40
C LEU A 105 -12.16 3.16 31.10
N LEU A 106 -11.88 1.92 30.73
CA LEU A 106 -12.53 0.75 31.31
C LEU A 106 -11.79 0.32 32.57
N PRO A 107 -12.50 -0.04 33.66
CA PRO A 107 -11.86 -0.61 34.82
C PRO A 107 -11.40 -2.04 34.57
N ASP A 108 -10.35 -2.43 35.24
CA ASP A 108 -10.05 -3.84 35.45
C ASP A 108 -11.05 -4.43 36.43
N PHE A 109 -11.75 -5.47 36.01
CA PHE A 109 -12.73 -6.16 36.80
C PHE A 109 -12.14 -7.49 37.30
N SER A 110 -12.13 -7.71 38.60
CA SER A 110 -11.76 -8.99 39.18
C SER A 110 -12.79 -9.50 40.18
N VAL A 111 -12.95 -10.81 40.20
CA VAL A 111 -13.80 -11.52 41.14
C VAL A 111 -12.93 -12.55 41.84
N GLY A 112 -12.77 -12.41 43.13
CA GLY A 112 -12.11 -13.38 43.98
C GLY A 112 -13.14 -14.24 44.70
N LEU A 113 -12.84 -15.51 44.84
CA LEU A 113 -13.61 -16.45 45.65
C LEU A 113 -12.65 -17.30 46.46
N ASP A 114 -12.54 -17.00 47.76
CA ASP A 114 -11.67 -17.69 48.68
C ASP A 114 -12.49 -18.52 49.64
N ARG A 115 -12.14 -19.79 49.72
CA ARG A 115 -12.69 -20.70 50.73
C ARG A 115 -11.63 -21.09 51.71
N ALA A 116 -11.76 -20.64 52.95
CA ALA A 116 -10.95 -21.14 54.07
C ALA A 116 -11.57 -22.39 54.65
N ASP A 117 -10.97 -23.54 54.33
CA ASP A 117 -11.36 -24.84 54.89
C ASP A 117 -10.55 -25.06 56.17
N GLY A 118 -11.13 -24.78 57.31
CA GLY A 118 -10.46 -24.93 58.60
C GLY A 118 -11.44 -25.04 59.73
N GLU A 119 -11.47 -26.19 60.38
CA GLU A 119 -12.14 -26.30 61.69
C GLU A 119 -11.16 -25.81 62.74
N PHE A 120 -11.49 -24.70 63.42
CA PHE A 120 -10.77 -24.30 64.62
C PHE A 120 -11.71 -24.35 65.81
N TYR A 121 -11.17 -24.86 66.90
CA TYR A 121 -11.88 -24.96 68.16
C TYR A 121 -11.24 -24.01 69.15
N HIS A 122 -12.03 -23.15 69.76
CA HIS A 122 -11.60 -22.25 70.82
C HIS A 122 -12.34 -22.60 72.12
N TRP A 123 -11.54 -22.91 73.15
CA TRP A 123 -12.09 -23.09 74.49
C TRP A 123 -12.09 -21.77 75.21
N ASP A 124 -13.30 -21.29 75.57
CA ASP A 124 -13.47 -20.15 76.42
C ASP A 124 -13.52 -20.63 77.87
N THR A 125 -12.39 -20.53 78.55
CA THR A 125 -12.23 -20.95 79.95
C THR A 125 -12.65 -19.85 80.93
N GLY A 126 -13.02 -18.67 80.46
CA GLY A 126 -13.50 -17.54 81.29
C GLY A 126 -15.03 -17.60 81.54
N SER A 127 -15.78 -18.46 80.85
CA SER A 127 -17.19 -18.66 81.01
C SER A 127 -17.50 -19.84 81.96
N ASN A 128 -18.58 -19.77 82.70
CA ASN A 128 -18.96 -20.84 83.62
C ASN A 128 -20.38 -21.36 83.24
N PRO A 129 -20.54 -22.50 82.59
CA PRO A 129 -19.52 -23.50 82.23
C PRO A 129 -18.64 -23.10 81.03
N ASP A 130 -17.46 -23.71 80.95
CA ASP A 130 -16.58 -23.58 79.80
C ASP A 130 -17.32 -23.89 78.51
N THR A 131 -17.13 -23.03 77.48
CA THR A 131 -17.79 -23.21 76.18
C THR A 131 -16.78 -23.48 75.08
N LEU A 132 -17.10 -24.47 74.25
CA LEU A 132 -16.34 -24.76 73.03
C LEU A 132 -17.00 -24.03 71.83
N ILE A 133 -16.24 -23.10 71.26
CA ILE A 133 -16.65 -22.39 70.04
C ILE A 133 -16.03 -23.08 68.85
N LYS A 134 -16.89 -23.59 67.99
CA LYS A 134 -16.43 -24.14 66.70
C LYS A 134 -16.54 -23.10 65.62
N GLY A 135 -15.42 -22.79 65.00
CA GLY A 135 -15.41 -21.97 63.79
C GLY A 135 -15.98 -22.72 62.59
N LYS A 136 -16.71 -22.03 61.74
CA LYS A 136 -17.25 -22.55 60.46
C LYS A 136 -16.33 -22.17 59.33
N ASP A 137 -16.37 -22.97 58.26
CA ASP A 137 -15.82 -22.62 56.97
C ASP A 137 -16.23 -21.22 56.56
N LEU A 138 -15.30 -20.37 56.21
CA LEU A 138 -15.54 -19.04 55.71
C LEU A 138 -15.42 -19.06 54.18
N LEU A 139 -16.50 -18.74 53.55
CA LEU A 139 -16.50 -18.42 52.11
C LEU A 139 -16.45 -16.91 51.98
N ASN A 140 -15.32 -16.42 51.49
CA ASN A 140 -15.14 -15.02 51.19
C ASN A 140 -15.27 -14.85 49.69
N TRP A 141 -15.99 -13.85 49.27
CA TRP A 141 -16.04 -13.40 47.89
C TRP A 141 -15.75 -11.89 47.86
N ASP A 142 -15.02 -11.48 46.87
CA ASP A 142 -14.73 -10.09 46.60
C ASP A 142 -14.95 -9.76 45.14
N VAL A 143 -15.38 -8.55 44.88
CA VAL A 143 -15.49 -7.98 43.57
C VAL A 143 -14.75 -6.65 43.60
N SER A 144 -13.77 -6.50 42.76
CA SER A 144 -13.03 -5.25 42.66
C SER A 144 -13.08 -4.65 41.25
N LEU A 145 -13.13 -3.35 41.22
CA LEU A 145 -13.03 -2.50 40.04
C LEU A 145 -11.87 -1.54 40.28
N SER A 146 -10.84 -1.62 39.44
CA SER A 146 -9.71 -0.74 39.54
C SER A 146 -9.46 -0.01 38.23
N TRP A 147 -9.07 1.26 38.32
CA TRP A 147 -8.71 2.08 37.18
C TRP A 147 -7.23 2.49 37.30
N ASP A 148 -6.48 2.25 36.24
CA ASP A 148 -5.16 2.86 36.09
C ASP A 148 -5.30 4.17 35.30
N LEU A 149 -5.36 5.27 36.04
CA LEU A 149 -5.46 6.60 35.43
C LEU A 149 -4.18 7.02 34.70
N GLY A 150 -3.05 6.34 34.97
CA GLY A 150 -1.80 6.54 34.23
C GLY A 150 -1.93 6.14 32.77
N ASP A 151 -2.73 5.11 32.48
CA ASP A 151 -2.99 4.64 31.12
C ASP A 151 -3.73 5.67 30.24
N LEU A 152 -4.43 6.65 30.84
CA LEU A 152 -5.03 7.77 30.11
C LEU A 152 -3.98 8.73 29.54
N ILE A 153 -2.82 8.82 30.18
CA ILE A 153 -1.73 9.69 29.73
C ILE A 153 -0.80 8.92 28.81
N TRP A 154 -0.41 7.71 29.23
CA TRP A 154 0.49 6.83 28.48
C TRP A 154 0.28 5.38 28.84
N SER A 155 -0.05 4.56 27.83
CA SER A 155 -0.22 3.11 28.03
C SER A 155 0.85 2.31 27.26
N THR A 156 1.16 1.12 27.75
CA THR A 156 2.01 0.15 27.03
C THR A 156 1.45 -0.25 25.68
N ASP A 157 0.12 -0.21 25.55
CA ASP A 157 -0.58 -0.47 24.29
C ASP A 157 -0.18 0.56 23.23
N GLN A 158 -0.01 1.85 23.57
CA GLN A 158 0.44 2.88 22.64
C GLN A 158 1.84 2.59 22.09
N THR A 159 2.79 2.21 22.94
CA THR A 159 4.14 1.83 22.51
C THR A 159 4.12 0.61 21.58
N THR A 160 3.28 -0.37 21.91
CA THR A 160 3.09 -1.58 21.07
C THR A 160 2.49 -1.22 19.72
N ILE A 161 1.48 -0.34 19.70
CA ILE A 161 0.85 0.14 18.44
C ILE A 161 1.87 0.90 17.60
N ASP A 162 2.70 1.75 18.20
CA ASP A 162 3.70 2.52 17.47
C ASP A 162 4.76 1.60 16.82
N SER A 163 5.22 0.59 17.54
CA SER A 163 6.14 -0.41 17.00
C SER A 163 5.52 -1.21 15.86
N ARG A 164 4.27 -1.67 16.03
CA ARG A 164 3.53 -2.38 14.98
C ARG A 164 3.21 -1.48 13.79
N SER A 165 2.91 -0.21 14.03
CA SER A 165 2.62 0.75 12.95
C SER A 165 3.82 0.98 12.05
N LYS A 166 5.04 1.02 12.60
CA LYS A 166 6.27 1.10 11.82
C LYS A 166 6.41 -0.09 10.89
N LEU A 167 6.26 -1.31 11.41
CA LEU A 167 6.32 -2.54 10.60
C LEU A 167 5.23 -2.57 9.51
N MET A 168 4.02 -2.09 9.82
CA MET A 168 2.93 -2.02 8.83
C MET A 168 3.21 -0.99 7.73
N VAL A 169 3.87 0.12 8.05
CA VAL A 169 4.28 1.10 7.03
C VAL A 169 5.34 0.51 6.12
N GLU A 170 6.37 -0.14 6.67
CA GLU A 170 7.42 -0.83 5.91
C GLU A 170 6.81 -1.89 4.99
N LEU A 171 5.96 -2.78 5.54
CA LEU A 171 5.28 -3.81 4.74
C LEU A 171 4.41 -3.21 3.63
N ARG A 172 3.70 -2.11 3.92
CA ARG A 172 2.89 -1.43 2.90
C ARG A 172 3.76 -0.87 1.77
N GLU A 173 4.89 -0.24 2.10
CA GLU A 173 5.83 0.28 1.11
C GLU A 173 6.39 -0.84 0.25
N ASP A 174 6.79 -1.97 0.85
CA ASP A 174 7.26 -3.14 0.14
C ASP A 174 6.21 -3.70 -0.82
N VAL A 175 4.97 -3.88 -0.36
CA VAL A 175 3.85 -4.37 -1.18
C VAL A 175 3.58 -3.43 -2.34
N LEU A 176 3.53 -2.11 -2.11
CA LEU A 176 3.26 -1.13 -3.15
C LEU A 176 4.39 -1.06 -4.18
N ASP A 177 5.65 -1.15 -3.76
CA ASP A 177 6.80 -1.18 -4.66
C ASP A 177 6.79 -2.43 -5.55
N GLN A 178 6.56 -3.60 -4.94
CA GLN A 178 6.45 -4.88 -5.68
C GLN A 178 5.32 -4.83 -6.71
N VAL A 179 4.12 -4.45 -6.28
CA VAL A 179 2.94 -4.37 -7.15
C VAL A 179 3.17 -3.38 -8.29
N THR A 180 3.78 -2.22 -7.99
CA THR A 180 4.11 -1.22 -9.01
C THR A 180 5.07 -1.77 -10.06
N ARG A 181 6.13 -2.45 -9.64
CA ARG A 181 7.10 -3.07 -10.55
C ARG A 181 6.44 -4.11 -11.45
N LEU A 182 5.68 -5.04 -10.87
CA LEU A 182 4.99 -6.11 -11.61
C LEU A 182 4.00 -5.53 -12.62
N TYR A 183 3.22 -4.52 -12.20
CA TYR A 183 2.25 -3.87 -13.07
C TYR A 183 2.89 -3.23 -14.29
N PHE A 184 3.95 -2.42 -14.11
CA PHE A 184 4.59 -1.74 -15.22
C PHE A 184 5.47 -2.67 -16.06
N GLU A 185 6.07 -3.72 -15.49
CA GLU A 185 6.75 -4.77 -16.26
C GLU A 185 5.75 -5.49 -17.18
N ARG A 186 4.60 -5.91 -16.64
CA ARG A 186 3.54 -6.52 -17.43
C ARG A 186 3.06 -5.59 -18.55
N ARG A 187 2.79 -4.32 -18.22
CA ARG A 187 2.37 -3.31 -19.22
C ARG A 187 3.39 -3.14 -20.34
N ARG A 188 4.67 -3.11 -20.01
CA ARG A 188 5.75 -2.99 -20.98
C ARG A 188 5.75 -4.16 -21.95
N LEU A 189 5.64 -5.38 -21.44
CA LEU A 189 5.58 -6.60 -22.26
C LEU A 189 4.32 -6.64 -23.14
N GLN A 190 3.18 -6.19 -22.65
CA GLN A 190 1.96 -6.08 -23.46
C GLN A 190 2.14 -5.11 -24.63
N VAL A 191 2.76 -3.94 -24.39
CA VAL A 191 3.09 -2.98 -25.45
C VAL A 191 4.05 -3.59 -26.47
N GLU A 192 5.09 -4.27 -26.00
CA GLU A 192 6.04 -4.96 -26.88
C GLU A 192 5.37 -6.05 -27.73
N LEU A 193 4.44 -6.81 -27.16
CA LEU A 193 3.68 -7.83 -27.91
C LEU A 193 2.75 -7.20 -28.96
N THR A 194 2.15 -6.04 -28.65
CA THR A 194 1.26 -5.33 -29.59
C THR A 194 2.05 -4.70 -30.74
N ALA A 195 3.28 -4.24 -30.46
CA ALA A 195 4.15 -3.61 -31.48
C ALA A 195 4.90 -4.61 -32.35
N ALA A 196 4.83 -5.91 -32.07
CA ALA A 196 5.72 -6.92 -32.59
C ALA A 196 5.10 -7.78 -33.70
N ASP A 197 4.63 -7.15 -34.79
CA ASP A 197 4.28 -7.87 -36.03
C ASP A 197 5.44 -8.69 -36.65
N SER A 198 6.67 -8.52 -36.14
CA SER A 198 7.92 -9.07 -36.70
C SER A 198 8.72 -9.98 -35.75
N LEU A 199 8.18 -10.35 -34.57
CA LEU A 199 8.89 -11.26 -33.68
C LEU A 199 8.83 -12.71 -34.16
N GLU A 200 9.96 -13.42 -33.96
CA GLU A 200 9.97 -14.86 -34.19
C GLU A 200 9.03 -15.57 -33.19
N PRO A 201 8.30 -16.63 -33.64
CA PRO A 201 7.30 -17.32 -32.83
C PRO A 201 7.77 -17.76 -31.43
N PRO A 202 8.98 -18.29 -31.21
CA PRO A 202 9.44 -18.70 -29.90
C PRO A 202 9.60 -17.50 -28.92
N VAL A 203 10.05 -16.35 -29.42
CA VAL A 203 10.21 -15.13 -28.60
C VAL A 203 8.86 -14.53 -28.20
N GLN A 204 7.88 -14.59 -29.11
CA GLN A 204 6.53 -14.14 -28.84
C GLN A 204 5.86 -15.00 -27.76
N PHE A 205 6.03 -16.32 -27.84
CA PHE A 205 5.49 -17.24 -26.84
C PHE A 205 6.10 -17.02 -25.46
N ASP A 206 7.42 -16.85 -25.36
CA ASP A 206 8.10 -16.59 -24.09
C ASP A 206 7.60 -15.29 -23.43
N ARG A 207 7.44 -14.22 -24.20
CA ARG A 207 6.87 -12.96 -23.69
C ARG A 207 5.42 -13.09 -23.24
N GLN A 208 4.62 -13.87 -23.96
CA GLN A 208 3.23 -14.13 -23.58
C GLN A 208 3.17 -14.88 -22.25
N LEU A 209 3.98 -15.92 -22.10
CA LEU A 209 4.09 -16.67 -20.84
C LEU A 209 4.52 -15.77 -19.67
N ARG A 210 5.45 -14.85 -19.93
CA ARG A 210 5.86 -13.87 -18.89
C ARG A 210 4.74 -12.92 -18.49
N VAL A 211 3.89 -12.48 -19.43
CA VAL A 211 2.71 -11.66 -19.11
C VAL A 211 1.71 -12.43 -18.24
N GLU A 212 1.51 -13.73 -18.52
CA GLU A 212 0.65 -14.59 -17.71
C GLU A 212 1.22 -14.77 -16.29
N GLU A 213 2.53 -15.00 -16.16
CA GLU A 213 3.22 -15.10 -14.87
C GLU A 213 3.04 -13.80 -14.05
N LEU A 214 3.30 -12.63 -14.65
CA LEU A 214 3.13 -11.35 -13.99
C LEU A 214 1.68 -11.06 -13.60
N THR A 215 0.73 -11.53 -14.41
CA THR A 215 -0.70 -11.46 -14.11
C THR A 215 -1.04 -12.29 -12.88
N ALA A 216 -0.56 -13.52 -12.81
CA ALA A 216 -0.76 -14.40 -11.67
C ALA A 216 -0.13 -13.85 -10.38
N LEU A 217 1.05 -13.21 -10.48
CA LEU A 217 1.68 -12.54 -9.34
C LEU A 217 0.85 -11.35 -8.84
N LEU A 218 0.34 -10.50 -9.75
CA LEU A 218 -0.52 -9.37 -9.38
C LEU A 218 -1.83 -9.87 -8.74
N ASP A 219 -2.39 -10.95 -9.29
CA ASP A 219 -3.59 -11.57 -8.73
C ASP A 219 -3.36 -12.10 -7.31
N ALA A 220 -2.20 -12.73 -7.07
CA ALA A 220 -1.81 -13.18 -5.74
C ALA A 220 -1.67 -12.01 -4.73
N PHE A 221 -1.13 -10.86 -5.15
CA PHE A 221 -1.03 -9.67 -4.29
C PHE A 221 -2.36 -8.97 -4.04
N THR A 222 -3.35 -9.17 -4.90
CA THR A 222 -4.67 -8.52 -4.80
C THR A 222 -5.75 -9.44 -4.26
N GLY A 223 -5.40 -10.69 -3.93
CA GLY A 223 -6.35 -11.68 -3.42
C GLY A 223 -7.39 -12.11 -4.45
N GLY A 224 -7.00 -12.26 -5.72
CA GLY A 224 -7.85 -12.72 -6.80
C GLY A 224 -8.75 -11.64 -7.40
N LYS A 225 -8.36 -10.37 -7.32
CA LYS A 225 -9.14 -9.24 -7.85
C LYS A 225 -8.56 -8.64 -9.13
N PHE A 226 -7.35 -9.06 -9.52
CA PHE A 226 -6.71 -8.60 -10.74
C PHE A 226 -7.15 -9.46 -11.93
#